data_388095def5e43bf24679c9bc0a3d62f3
#
_entry.id   388095def5e43bf24679c9bc0a3d62f3
#
_cell.length_a   1.000
_cell.length_b   1.000
_cell.length_c   1.000
_cell.angle_alpha   90.00
_cell.angle_beta   90.00
_cell.angle_gamma   90.00
#
_symmetry.space_group_name_H-M   'P 1'
#
loop_
_entity.id
_entity.type
_entity.pdbx_description
1 polymer ?
#
loop_
_entity_poly.entity_id
_entity_poly.type
_entity_poly.pdbx_seq_one_letter_code
_entity_poly.pdbx_strand_id
1 'polypeptide(L)'
;MTLRLQRRRFRFALLQPLRTAAGELRERCGWLLRLENDQGAVGWGEVAPLQPQQFMACDQALASLPDELPQAQLEAVLREAPGPVGFGLGAALAELQGVVGPASPQGWLKAPAPALLLPAGEAMLSALEAAAASMGGLESCTFKLKVATAPDGLERQLLEQLLQRLPPSARLRLDANGGWDRSTAEAWMQRLRDDPRLDWLEQPLAVQDQIGLEQLAALGPVALDESLDQHPELRRSWSGWQVRRPALE
;
A
#
# COMPACT_ATOMS: atom_id res chain seq x y z
N MET A 1 -9.72 24.91 -21.51
CA MET A 1 -8.87 25.43 -20.43
C MET A 1 -7.44 24.97 -20.69
N THR A 2 -6.49 25.88 -20.68
CA THR A 2 -5.05 25.59 -20.79
C THR A 2 -4.49 25.42 -19.39
N LEU A 3 -3.64 24.44 -19.23
CA LEU A 3 -2.96 24.12 -17.97
C LEU A 3 -1.47 24.35 -18.13
N ARG A 4 -0.84 24.98 -17.14
CA ARG A 4 0.62 25.07 -17.02
C ARG A 4 1.11 23.97 -16.09
N LEU A 5 2.03 23.14 -16.56
CA LEU A 5 2.66 22.05 -15.82
C LEU A 5 4.08 22.41 -15.43
N GLN A 6 4.36 22.46 -14.15
CA GLN A 6 5.72 22.57 -13.60
C GLN A 6 6.12 21.27 -12.95
N ARG A 7 7.41 20.89 -13.11
CA ARG A 7 8.00 19.65 -12.58
C ARG A 7 9.27 20.00 -11.83
N ARG A 8 9.38 19.52 -10.59
CA ARG A 8 10.58 19.70 -9.79
C ARG A 8 11.06 18.35 -9.29
N ARG A 9 12.25 17.93 -9.70
CA ARG A 9 12.90 16.72 -9.16
C ARG A 9 13.24 16.90 -7.69
N PHE A 10 13.08 15.82 -6.93
CA PHE A 10 13.56 15.70 -5.57
C PHE A 10 14.38 14.42 -5.39
N ARG A 11 15.29 14.44 -4.43
CA ARG A 11 16.06 13.30 -3.95
C ARG A 11 16.46 13.54 -2.51
N PHE A 12 16.21 12.57 -1.64
CA PHE A 12 16.64 12.63 -0.25
C PHE A 12 16.95 11.22 0.28
N ALA A 13 17.89 11.14 1.22
CA ALA A 13 18.20 9.91 1.92
C ALA A 13 17.11 9.61 2.97
N LEU A 14 16.77 8.34 3.13
CA LEU A 14 15.91 7.88 4.21
C LEU A 14 16.71 7.83 5.52
N LEU A 15 16.09 8.22 6.63
CA LEU A 15 16.69 8.13 7.96
C LEU A 15 17.07 6.69 8.32
N GLN A 16 16.26 5.74 7.88
CA GLN A 16 16.51 4.31 7.97
C GLN A 16 16.17 3.66 6.64
N PRO A 17 16.97 2.68 6.18
CA PRO A 17 16.66 1.94 4.97
C PRO A 17 15.30 1.23 5.06
N LEU A 18 14.50 1.35 4.00
CA LEU A 18 13.24 0.63 3.90
C LEU A 18 13.46 -0.72 3.19
N ARG A 19 13.16 -1.81 3.87
CA ARG A 19 13.18 -3.15 3.28
C ARG A 19 11.85 -3.44 2.60
N THR A 20 11.92 -3.74 1.30
CA THR A 20 10.76 -4.10 0.47
C THR A 20 10.96 -5.50 -0.11
N ALA A 21 9.92 -6.10 -0.67
CA ALA A 21 10.04 -7.36 -1.41
C ALA A 21 11.01 -7.27 -2.61
N ALA A 22 11.21 -6.07 -3.18
CA ALA A 22 12.12 -5.80 -4.29
C ALA A 22 13.56 -5.46 -3.86
N GLY A 23 13.86 -5.41 -2.54
CA GLY A 23 15.16 -5.07 -2.01
C GLY A 23 15.13 -3.90 -1.01
N GLU A 24 16.32 -3.36 -0.71
CA GLU A 24 16.50 -2.29 0.26
C GLU A 24 16.52 -0.92 -0.43
N LEU A 25 15.65 -0.02 0.00
CA LEU A 25 15.56 1.35 -0.45
C LEU A 25 16.24 2.27 0.57
N ARG A 26 17.28 3.02 0.15
CA ARG A 26 18.06 3.93 1.00
C ARG A 26 17.74 5.40 0.76
N GLU A 27 17.14 5.70 -0.38
CA GLU A 27 16.79 7.07 -0.78
C GLU A 27 15.44 7.09 -1.49
N ARG A 28 14.79 8.25 -1.48
CA ARG A 28 13.61 8.54 -2.28
C ARG A 28 13.94 9.58 -3.31
N CYS A 29 13.50 9.34 -4.54
CA CYS A 29 13.61 10.30 -5.63
C CYS A 29 12.33 10.30 -6.46
N GLY A 30 12.06 11.41 -7.13
CA GLY A 30 10.85 11.59 -7.90
C GLY A 30 10.67 13.02 -8.37
N TRP A 31 9.43 13.39 -8.60
CA TRP A 31 9.02 14.72 -9.05
C TRP A 31 7.85 15.23 -8.25
N LEU A 32 7.92 16.49 -7.84
CA LEU A 32 6.75 17.27 -7.47
C LEU A 32 6.19 17.91 -8.73
N LEU A 33 4.87 17.80 -8.88
CA LEU A 33 4.12 18.37 -10.00
C LEU A 33 3.25 19.51 -9.50
N ARG A 34 3.18 20.59 -10.26
CA ARG A 34 2.27 21.68 -10.02
C ARG A 34 1.51 21.97 -11.31
N LEU A 35 0.21 21.88 -11.27
CA LEU A 35 -0.70 22.33 -12.32
C LEU A 35 -1.31 23.66 -11.95
N GLU A 36 -1.43 24.57 -12.92
CA GLU A 36 -2.08 25.86 -12.77
C GLU A 36 -2.96 26.14 -13.98
N ASN A 37 -4.16 26.64 -13.76
CA ASN A 37 -5.05 27.05 -14.84
C ASN A 37 -5.01 28.57 -15.09
N ASP A 38 -5.72 29.01 -16.14
CA ASP A 38 -5.80 30.43 -16.54
C ASP A 38 -6.46 31.34 -15.47
N GLN A 39 -7.14 30.76 -14.48
CA GLN A 39 -7.79 31.46 -13.37
C GLN A 39 -6.92 31.50 -12.10
N GLY A 40 -5.71 30.93 -12.14
CA GLY A 40 -4.81 30.89 -11.01
C GLY A 40 -5.10 29.78 -9.98
N ALA A 41 -6.04 28.87 -10.25
CA ALA A 41 -6.21 27.68 -9.44
C ALA A 41 -5.02 26.75 -9.60
N VAL A 42 -4.58 26.14 -8.49
CA VAL A 42 -3.38 25.31 -8.43
C VAL A 42 -3.73 23.95 -7.84
N GLY A 43 -3.11 22.90 -8.37
CA GLY A 43 -3.13 21.57 -7.80
C GLY A 43 -1.75 20.95 -7.80
N TRP A 44 -1.49 20.09 -6.83
CA TRP A 44 -0.21 19.45 -6.59
C TRP A 44 -0.28 17.92 -6.73
N GLY A 45 0.81 17.35 -7.19
CA GLY A 45 0.98 15.90 -7.27
C GLY A 45 2.41 15.49 -7.03
N GLU A 46 2.58 14.21 -6.71
CA GLU A 46 3.88 13.58 -6.54
C GLU A 46 4.00 12.36 -7.43
N VAL A 47 5.13 12.21 -8.10
CA VAL A 47 5.53 11.02 -8.86
C VAL A 47 6.78 10.46 -8.18
N ALA A 48 6.63 9.34 -7.47
CA ALA A 48 7.71 8.77 -6.66
C ALA A 48 7.79 7.25 -6.80
N PRO A 49 8.22 6.73 -7.96
CA PRO A 49 8.35 5.30 -8.20
C PRO A 49 9.36 4.67 -7.23
N LEU A 50 9.20 3.38 -6.96
CA LEU A 50 10.10 2.62 -6.07
C LEU A 50 11.20 1.89 -6.85
N GLN A 51 10.93 1.48 -8.09
CA GLN A 51 11.85 0.66 -8.87
C GLN A 51 12.59 1.50 -9.93
N PRO A 52 13.88 1.20 -10.21
CA PRO A 52 14.66 1.93 -11.21
C PRO A 52 14.02 1.95 -12.60
N GLN A 53 13.40 0.83 -13.03
CA GLN A 53 12.73 0.74 -14.33
C GLN A 53 11.51 1.67 -14.39
N GLN A 54 10.72 1.73 -13.33
CA GLN A 54 9.61 2.66 -13.23
C GLN A 54 10.09 4.12 -13.23
N PHE A 55 11.23 4.40 -12.59
CA PHE A 55 11.79 5.75 -12.58
C PHE A 55 12.13 6.21 -14.00
N MET A 56 12.77 5.37 -14.81
CA MET A 56 13.09 5.69 -16.19
C MET A 56 11.83 5.94 -17.04
N ALA A 57 10.82 5.08 -16.90
CA ALA A 57 9.55 5.26 -17.60
C ALA A 57 8.83 6.56 -17.20
N CYS A 58 8.83 6.88 -15.90
CA CYS A 58 8.27 8.14 -15.40
C CYS A 58 9.03 9.37 -15.93
N ASP A 59 10.38 9.31 -15.96
CA ASP A 59 11.21 10.40 -16.47
C ASP A 59 10.92 10.68 -17.94
N GLN A 60 10.85 9.63 -18.76
CA GLN A 60 10.51 9.74 -20.19
C GLN A 60 9.11 10.31 -20.40
N ALA A 61 8.11 9.77 -19.67
CA ALA A 61 6.74 10.24 -19.78
C ALA A 61 6.60 11.71 -19.38
N LEU A 62 7.21 12.14 -18.27
CA LEU A 62 7.17 13.52 -17.84
C LEU A 62 7.94 14.45 -18.79
N ALA A 63 9.07 14.01 -19.35
CA ALA A 63 9.86 14.80 -20.28
C ALA A 63 9.16 15.01 -21.64
N SER A 64 8.28 14.10 -22.04
CA SER A 64 7.51 14.20 -23.28
C SER A 64 6.33 15.18 -23.21
N LEU A 65 5.93 15.60 -22.01
CA LEU A 65 4.81 16.53 -21.84
C LEU A 65 5.28 17.98 -22.04
N PRO A 66 4.52 18.81 -22.75
CA PRO A 66 4.81 20.25 -22.83
C PRO A 66 4.53 20.95 -21.47
N ASP A 67 5.12 22.13 -21.28
CA ASP A 67 4.89 22.94 -20.07
C ASP A 67 3.49 23.58 -20.06
N GLU A 68 2.88 23.73 -21.22
CA GLU A 68 1.49 24.21 -21.37
C GLU A 68 0.73 23.22 -22.28
N LEU A 69 -0.43 22.75 -21.82
CA LEU A 69 -1.24 21.79 -22.55
C LEU A 69 -2.73 21.97 -22.25
N PRO A 70 -3.62 21.65 -23.21
CA PRO A 70 -5.07 21.59 -22.95
C PRO A 70 -5.40 20.53 -21.90
N GLN A 71 -6.38 20.80 -21.03
CA GLN A 71 -6.85 19.81 -20.05
C GLN A 71 -7.25 18.48 -20.69
N ALA A 72 -7.95 18.48 -21.82
CA ALA A 72 -8.34 17.26 -22.51
C ALA A 72 -7.12 16.40 -22.95
N GLN A 73 -6.01 17.05 -23.30
CA GLN A 73 -4.76 16.34 -23.60
C GLN A 73 -4.16 15.72 -22.33
N LEU A 74 -4.19 16.41 -21.20
CA LEU A 74 -3.76 15.86 -19.93
C LEU A 74 -4.60 14.63 -19.54
N GLU A 75 -5.92 14.73 -19.66
CA GLU A 75 -6.84 13.62 -19.36
C GLU A 75 -6.63 12.41 -20.29
N ALA A 76 -6.23 12.61 -21.53
CA ALA A 76 -5.83 11.52 -22.42
C ALA A 76 -4.54 10.84 -21.95
N VAL A 77 -3.56 11.62 -21.53
CA VAL A 77 -2.29 11.12 -20.98
C VAL A 77 -2.50 10.28 -19.72
N LEU A 78 -3.43 10.64 -18.84
CA LEU A 78 -3.71 9.90 -17.60
C LEU A 78 -4.06 8.43 -17.83
N ARG A 79 -4.63 8.09 -18.99
CA ARG A 79 -5.07 6.72 -19.32
C ARG A 79 -3.91 5.81 -19.75
N GLU A 80 -2.83 6.37 -20.25
CA GLU A 80 -1.72 5.64 -20.88
C GLU A 80 -0.39 5.82 -20.13
N ALA A 81 -0.33 6.79 -19.21
CA ALA A 81 0.87 7.08 -18.45
C ALA A 81 1.27 5.93 -17.51
N PRO A 82 2.57 5.76 -17.21
CA PRO A 82 3.00 4.91 -16.09
C PRO A 82 2.24 5.25 -14.82
N GLY A 83 1.84 4.23 -14.03
CA GLY A 83 0.99 4.41 -12.86
C GLY A 83 1.37 5.59 -11.96
N PRO A 84 2.64 5.74 -11.53
CA PRO A 84 3.03 6.89 -10.69
C PRO A 84 2.81 8.25 -11.36
N VAL A 85 2.98 8.35 -12.69
CA VAL A 85 2.74 9.61 -13.44
C VAL A 85 1.24 9.87 -13.54
N GLY A 86 0.46 8.84 -13.87
CA GLY A 86 -1.00 8.93 -13.92
C GLY A 86 -1.59 9.37 -12.58
N PHE A 87 -1.13 8.77 -11.48
CA PHE A 87 -1.55 9.15 -10.14
C PHE A 87 -1.16 10.59 -9.79
N GLY A 88 0.10 10.98 -10.01
CA GLY A 88 0.59 12.31 -9.66
C GLY A 88 -0.10 13.43 -10.45
N LEU A 89 -0.27 13.26 -11.77
CA LEU A 89 -1.00 14.21 -12.61
C LEU A 89 -2.50 14.23 -12.28
N GLY A 90 -3.09 13.05 -12.02
CA GLY A 90 -4.50 12.93 -11.64
C GLY A 90 -4.80 13.59 -10.30
N ALA A 91 -3.92 13.43 -9.30
CA ALA A 91 -4.02 14.09 -8.00
C ALA A 91 -3.96 15.62 -8.16
N ALA A 92 -2.98 16.12 -8.93
CA ALA A 92 -2.86 17.53 -9.20
C ALA A 92 -4.10 18.11 -9.92
N LEU A 93 -4.64 17.38 -10.89
CA LEU A 93 -5.87 17.80 -11.60
C LEU A 93 -7.09 17.80 -10.69
N ALA A 94 -7.24 16.77 -9.85
CA ALA A 94 -8.35 16.65 -8.92
C ALA A 94 -8.35 17.79 -7.86
N GLU A 95 -7.17 18.16 -7.36
CA GLU A 95 -7.03 19.29 -6.44
C GLU A 95 -7.34 20.62 -7.15
N LEU A 96 -6.78 20.84 -8.35
CA LEU A 96 -7.05 22.04 -9.17
C LEU A 96 -8.53 22.22 -9.45
N GLN A 97 -9.26 21.11 -9.67
CA GLN A 97 -10.70 21.11 -9.92
C GLN A 97 -11.57 21.20 -8.65
N GLY A 98 -10.95 21.21 -7.46
CA GLY A 98 -11.66 21.20 -6.18
C GLY A 98 -12.40 19.88 -5.87
N VAL A 99 -12.04 18.78 -6.53
CA VAL A 99 -12.57 17.45 -6.22
C VAL A 99 -11.99 16.93 -4.89
N VAL A 100 -10.73 17.26 -4.62
CA VAL A 100 -10.04 16.94 -3.37
C VAL A 100 -9.35 18.19 -2.83
N GLY A 101 -8.94 18.17 -1.57
CA GLY A 101 -8.16 19.23 -0.97
C GLY A 101 -8.97 20.38 -0.40
N PRO A 102 -8.35 21.54 -0.14
CA PRO A 102 -8.99 22.65 0.59
C PRO A 102 -10.22 23.24 -0.12
N ALA A 103 -10.25 23.18 -1.46
CA ALA A 103 -11.34 23.68 -2.27
C ALA A 103 -12.51 22.67 -2.43
N SER A 104 -12.32 21.42 -1.99
CA SER A 104 -13.39 20.41 -2.00
C SER A 104 -14.44 20.72 -0.94
N PRO A 105 -15.76 20.46 -1.22
CA PRO A 105 -16.80 20.58 -0.22
C PRO A 105 -16.59 19.77 1.06
N GLN A 106 -15.88 18.63 0.95
CA GLN A 106 -15.51 17.80 2.10
C GLN A 106 -14.19 18.21 2.75
N GLY A 107 -13.42 19.10 2.12
CA GLY A 107 -12.06 19.43 2.55
C GLY A 107 -11.11 18.23 2.46
N TRP A 108 -10.09 18.20 3.32
CA TRP A 108 -9.23 17.04 3.47
C TRP A 108 -9.91 15.96 4.32
N LEU A 109 -10.01 14.76 3.78
CA LEU A 109 -10.52 13.62 4.54
C LEU A 109 -9.50 13.21 5.61
N LYS A 110 -10.02 12.89 6.80
CA LYS A 110 -9.17 12.33 7.88
C LYS A 110 -8.68 10.95 7.46
N ALA A 111 -7.37 10.74 7.48
CA ALA A 111 -6.80 9.42 7.26
C ALA A 111 -7.24 8.45 8.37
N PRO A 112 -7.57 7.19 8.05
CA PRO A 112 -7.76 6.17 9.08
C PRO A 112 -6.47 5.92 9.84
N ALA A 113 -6.58 5.42 11.08
CA ALA A 113 -5.40 5.02 11.85
C ALA A 113 -4.63 3.91 11.09
N PRO A 114 -3.29 4.03 10.94
CA PRO A 114 -2.49 3.01 10.28
C PRO A 114 -2.39 1.75 11.15
N ALA A 115 -2.17 0.59 10.51
CA ALA A 115 -1.75 -0.59 11.23
C ALA A 115 -0.31 -0.41 11.75
N LEU A 116 -0.07 -0.81 12.99
CA LEU A 116 1.26 -0.84 13.58
C LEU A 116 1.99 -2.10 13.10
N LEU A 117 3.13 -1.90 12.45
CA LEU A 117 3.97 -3.01 12.02
C LEU A 117 4.76 -3.56 13.21
N LEU A 118 4.51 -4.81 13.55
CA LEU A 118 5.30 -5.53 14.53
C LEU A 118 6.51 -6.19 13.85
N PRO A 119 7.69 -6.20 14.48
CA PRO A 119 8.84 -6.94 13.97
C PRO A 119 8.55 -8.45 13.94
N ALA A 120 9.14 -9.18 13.00
CA ALA A 120 9.03 -10.64 12.97
C ALA A 120 9.79 -11.27 14.14
N GLY A 121 9.40 -12.51 14.54
CA GLY A 121 10.04 -13.27 15.60
C GLY A 121 9.74 -12.75 17.01
N GLU A 122 10.57 -13.10 17.99
CA GLU A 122 10.35 -12.81 19.41
C GLU A 122 10.26 -11.32 19.74
N ALA A 123 10.93 -10.48 18.94
CA ALA A 123 10.91 -9.03 19.13
C ALA A 123 9.51 -8.41 19.00
N MET A 124 8.53 -9.12 18.41
CA MET A 124 7.17 -8.60 18.31
C MET A 124 6.49 -8.42 19.67
N LEU A 125 6.79 -9.28 20.64
CA LEU A 125 6.15 -9.22 21.96
C LEU A 125 6.61 -7.98 22.75
N SER A 126 7.90 -7.69 22.73
CA SER A 126 8.42 -6.46 23.35
C SER A 126 7.97 -5.20 22.61
N ALA A 127 7.85 -5.26 21.27
CA ALA A 127 7.31 -4.14 20.49
C ALA A 127 5.83 -3.90 20.81
N LEU A 128 5.04 -4.96 21.02
CA LEU A 128 3.65 -4.84 21.45
C LEU A 128 3.52 -4.19 22.83
N GLU A 129 4.36 -4.61 23.79
CA GLU A 129 4.40 -4.02 25.14
C GLU A 129 4.76 -2.52 25.10
N ALA A 130 5.76 -2.16 24.27
CA ALA A 130 6.13 -0.76 24.07
C ALA A 130 4.99 0.05 23.43
N ALA A 131 4.28 -0.51 22.45
CA ALA A 131 3.11 0.13 21.85
C ALA A 131 1.99 0.33 22.87
N ALA A 132 1.69 -0.67 23.68
CA ALA A 132 0.69 -0.57 24.74
C ALA A 132 1.01 0.56 25.73
N ALA A 133 2.26 0.65 26.16
CA ALA A 133 2.72 1.69 27.07
C ALA A 133 2.62 3.10 26.46
N SER A 134 2.96 3.24 25.17
CA SER A 134 2.98 4.55 24.49
C SER A 134 1.59 5.06 24.13
N MET A 135 0.63 4.15 23.88
CA MET A 135 -0.71 4.49 23.40
C MET A 135 -1.78 4.48 24.50
N GLY A 136 -1.43 4.08 25.72
CA GLY A 136 -2.36 3.97 26.85
C GLY A 136 -3.32 2.76 26.73
N GLY A 137 -2.98 1.78 25.91
CA GLY A 137 -3.75 0.55 25.67
C GLY A 137 -3.65 0.05 24.22
N LEU A 138 -4.26 -1.10 23.96
CA LEU A 138 -4.25 -1.73 22.63
C LEU A 138 -5.65 -1.81 22.00
N GLU A 139 -6.65 -1.21 22.66
CA GLU A 139 -8.03 -1.25 22.21
C GLU A 139 -8.20 -0.57 20.87
N SER A 140 -8.89 -1.27 19.97
CA SER A 140 -9.16 -0.79 18.60
C SER A 140 -7.92 -0.53 17.74
N CYS A 141 -6.74 -1.01 18.17
CA CYS A 141 -5.53 -0.93 17.36
C CYS A 141 -5.50 -2.03 16.30
N THR A 142 -4.96 -1.72 15.14
CA THR A 142 -4.66 -2.70 14.10
C THR A 142 -3.15 -2.98 14.10
N PHE A 143 -2.79 -4.26 14.10
CA PHE A 143 -1.41 -4.71 14.02
C PHE A 143 -1.17 -5.47 12.73
N LYS A 144 0.00 -5.28 12.12
CA LYS A 144 0.46 -6.07 10.99
C LYS A 144 1.71 -6.84 11.40
N LEU A 145 1.74 -8.14 11.14
CA LEU A 145 2.84 -9.03 11.45
C LEU A 145 3.29 -9.73 10.17
N LYS A 146 4.60 -9.70 9.89
CA LYS A 146 5.19 -10.56 8.87
C LYS A 146 5.33 -11.98 9.39
N VAL A 147 4.86 -12.93 8.59
CA VAL A 147 4.93 -14.38 8.82
C VAL A 147 5.62 -15.05 7.63
N ALA A 148 5.80 -16.37 7.64
CA ALA A 148 6.60 -17.11 6.67
C ALA A 148 8.09 -16.67 6.62
N THR A 149 8.59 -16.16 7.73
CA THR A 149 9.99 -15.67 7.88
C THR A 149 10.84 -16.56 8.76
N ALA A 150 10.20 -17.45 9.53
CA ALA A 150 10.81 -18.39 10.47
C ALA A 150 10.11 -19.77 10.36
N PRO A 151 10.61 -20.83 11.03
CA PRO A 151 9.92 -22.12 11.06
C PRO A 151 8.48 -22.01 11.56
N ASP A 152 7.54 -22.63 10.86
CA ASP A 152 6.09 -22.54 11.11
C ASP A 152 5.69 -22.80 12.56
N GLY A 153 6.30 -23.83 13.20
CA GLY A 153 6.03 -24.15 14.60
C GLY A 153 6.38 -23.02 15.58
N LEU A 154 7.48 -22.30 15.32
CA LEU A 154 7.86 -21.13 16.12
C LEU A 154 6.89 -19.98 15.90
N GLU A 155 6.55 -19.67 14.64
CA GLU A 155 5.63 -18.58 14.33
C GLU A 155 4.25 -18.81 14.94
N ARG A 156 3.75 -20.05 14.94
CA ARG A 156 2.50 -20.41 15.63
C ARG A 156 2.58 -20.21 17.12
N GLN A 157 3.67 -20.61 17.78
CA GLN A 157 3.84 -20.37 19.22
C GLN A 157 3.85 -18.88 19.54
N LEU A 158 4.54 -18.07 18.74
CA LEU A 158 4.57 -16.63 18.89
C LEU A 158 3.21 -15.99 18.64
N LEU A 159 2.46 -16.48 17.65
CA LEU A 159 1.08 -16.04 17.40
C LEU A 159 0.18 -16.27 18.61
N GLU A 160 0.23 -17.48 19.23
CA GLU A 160 -0.58 -17.77 20.43
C GLU A 160 -0.24 -16.81 21.57
N GLN A 161 1.04 -16.52 21.79
CA GLN A 161 1.46 -15.55 22.81
C GLN A 161 0.99 -14.13 22.49
N LEU A 162 0.99 -13.73 21.21
CA LEU A 162 0.45 -12.44 20.74
C LEU A 162 -1.05 -12.36 21.01
N LEU A 163 -1.81 -13.39 20.63
CA LEU A 163 -3.25 -13.46 20.80
C LEU A 163 -3.69 -13.43 22.27
N GLN A 164 -2.89 -13.98 23.19
CA GLN A 164 -3.14 -13.88 24.63
C GLN A 164 -3.01 -12.45 25.18
N ARG A 165 -2.24 -11.60 24.52
CA ARG A 165 -1.99 -10.20 24.95
C ARG A 165 -2.89 -9.18 24.26
N LEU A 166 -3.41 -9.53 23.07
CA LEU A 166 -4.28 -8.64 22.30
C LEU A 166 -5.71 -8.67 22.83
N PRO A 167 -6.34 -7.50 23.07
CA PRO A 167 -7.74 -7.44 23.41
C PRO A 167 -8.64 -7.89 22.25
N PRO A 168 -9.88 -8.32 22.51
CA PRO A 168 -10.80 -8.74 21.45
C PRO A 168 -11.14 -7.64 20.43
N SER A 169 -10.99 -6.38 20.82
CA SER A 169 -11.23 -5.21 19.95
C SER A 169 -10.06 -4.88 19.03
N ALA A 170 -8.88 -5.45 19.24
CA ALA A 170 -7.74 -5.29 18.34
C ALA A 170 -7.99 -5.98 17.00
N ARG A 171 -7.24 -5.57 15.96
CA ARG A 171 -7.24 -6.19 14.63
C ARG A 171 -5.85 -6.70 14.29
N LEU A 172 -5.80 -7.82 13.57
CA LEU A 172 -4.55 -8.46 13.18
C LEU A 172 -4.54 -8.76 11.68
N ARG A 173 -3.48 -8.34 11.01
CA ARG A 173 -3.17 -8.61 9.61
C ARG A 173 -1.88 -9.42 9.56
N LEU A 174 -1.92 -10.57 8.92
CA LEU A 174 -0.75 -11.44 8.78
C LEU A 174 -0.28 -11.41 7.32
N ASP A 175 0.97 -11.02 7.10
CA ASP A 175 1.55 -10.86 5.77
C ASP A 175 2.62 -11.92 5.54
N ALA A 176 2.30 -12.89 4.68
CA ALA A 176 3.18 -14.00 4.33
C ALA A 176 4.05 -13.74 3.09
N ASN A 177 3.81 -12.65 2.35
CA ASN A 177 4.50 -12.29 1.10
C ASN A 177 4.67 -13.49 0.14
N GLY A 178 3.66 -14.36 0.04
CA GLY A 178 3.68 -15.55 -0.82
C GLY A 178 4.54 -16.71 -0.32
N GLY A 179 4.95 -16.68 0.93
CA GLY A 179 5.95 -17.63 1.47
C GLY A 179 5.38 -18.95 1.97
N TRP A 180 4.08 -19.14 2.06
CA TRP A 180 3.48 -20.41 2.49
C TRP A 180 3.16 -21.32 1.31
N ASP A 181 3.20 -22.62 1.57
CA ASP A 181 2.52 -23.62 0.74
C ASP A 181 1.01 -23.69 1.09
N ARG A 182 0.23 -24.40 0.27
CA ARG A 182 -1.23 -24.52 0.47
C ARG A 182 -1.59 -25.13 1.83
N SER A 183 -0.89 -26.18 2.25
CA SER A 183 -1.19 -26.88 3.51
C SER A 183 -0.94 -25.99 4.72
N THR A 184 0.14 -25.23 4.70
CA THR A 184 0.46 -24.26 5.74
C THR A 184 -0.56 -23.13 5.78
N ALA A 185 -0.88 -22.53 4.62
CA ALA A 185 -1.85 -21.44 4.53
C ALA A 185 -3.24 -21.86 5.01
N GLU A 186 -3.70 -23.07 4.62
CA GLU A 186 -4.98 -23.62 5.09
C GLU A 186 -4.99 -23.81 6.61
N ALA A 187 -3.93 -24.36 7.19
CA ALA A 187 -3.84 -24.60 8.63
C ALA A 187 -3.82 -23.26 9.42
N TRP A 188 -3.17 -22.20 8.90
CA TRP A 188 -3.23 -20.85 9.47
C TRP A 188 -4.64 -20.26 9.37
N MET A 189 -5.28 -20.39 8.21
CA MET A 189 -6.66 -19.92 8.02
C MET A 189 -7.64 -20.65 8.96
N GLN A 190 -7.57 -21.97 9.05
CA GLN A 190 -8.42 -22.78 9.94
C GLN A 190 -8.25 -22.37 11.40
N ARG A 191 -7.03 -22.03 11.84
CA ARG A 191 -6.74 -21.57 13.19
C ARG A 191 -7.37 -20.21 13.49
N LEU A 192 -7.43 -19.31 12.48
CA LEU A 192 -7.72 -17.89 12.70
C LEU A 192 -9.08 -17.42 12.17
N ARG A 193 -9.72 -18.12 11.24
CA ARG A 193 -10.94 -17.65 10.55
C ARG A 193 -12.09 -17.30 11.50
N ASP A 194 -12.15 -17.95 12.66
CA ASP A 194 -13.18 -17.71 13.67
C ASP A 194 -12.72 -16.74 14.80
N ASP A 195 -11.47 -16.25 14.73
CA ASP A 195 -10.97 -15.25 15.66
C ASP A 195 -11.41 -13.85 15.21
N PRO A 196 -12.20 -13.12 16.05
CA PRO A 196 -12.74 -11.83 15.65
C PRO A 196 -11.69 -10.75 15.40
N ARG A 197 -10.45 -10.99 15.79
CA ARG A 197 -9.32 -10.07 15.57
C ARG A 197 -8.71 -10.17 14.19
N LEU A 198 -8.90 -11.29 13.47
CA LEU A 198 -8.35 -11.43 12.13
C LEU A 198 -9.03 -10.47 11.15
N ASP A 199 -8.24 -9.52 10.59
CA ASP A 199 -8.67 -8.74 9.43
C ASP A 199 -8.52 -9.58 8.15
N TRP A 200 -7.30 -10.11 7.90
CA TRP A 200 -7.00 -10.97 6.76
C TRP A 200 -5.62 -11.65 6.84
N LEU A 201 -5.44 -12.67 6.03
CA LEU A 201 -4.13 -13.17 5.61
C LEU A 201 -3.74 -12.47 4.31
N GLU A 202 -2.62 -11.73 4.31
CA GLU A 202 -2.12 -10.98 3.17
C GLU A 202 -1.14 -11.83 2.37
N GLN A 203 -1.38 -11.94 1.06
CA GLN A 203 -0.61 -12.72 0.10
C GLN A 203 -0.08 -14.04 0.70
N PRO A 204 -0.98 -14.96 1.12
CA PRO A 204 -0.58 -16.18 1.81
C PRO A 204 0.22 -17.15 0.92
N LEU A 205 -0.12 -17.21 -0.37
CA LEU A 205 0.49 -18.10 -1.36
C LEU A 205 1.23 -17.31 -2.44
N ALA A 206 2.13 -17.99 -3.13
CA ALA A 206 2.85 -17.43 -4.27
C ALA A 206 1.88 -16.87 -5.32
N VAL A 207 2.29 -15.79 -6.00
CA VAL A 207 1.47 -15.07 -7.00
C VAL A 207 0.96 -15.98 -8.12
N GLN A 208 1.73 -17.02 -8.47
CA GLN A 208 1.39 -18.01 -9.51
C GLN A 208 0.29 -18.98 -9.09
N ASP A 209 -0.01 -19.07 -7.79
CA ASP A 209 -1.03 -19.99 -7.28
C ASP A 209 -2.39 -19.31 -7.08
N GLN A 210 -2.93 -18.74 -8.16
CA GLN A 210 -4.22 -18.05 -8.13
C GLN A 210 -5.37 -18.97 -7.67
N ILE A 211 -5.36 -20.24 -8.11
CA ILE A 211 -6.36 -21.22 -7.70
C ILE A 211 -6.32 -21.45 -6.18
N GLY A 212 -5.12 -21.61 -5.61
CA GLY A 212 -4.95 -21.77 -4.16
C GLY A 212 -5.41 -20.54 -3.39
N LEU A 213 -5.13 -19.33 -3.90
CA LEU A 213 -5.60 -18.07 -3.30
C LEU A 213 -7.13 -17.97 -3.29
N GLU A 214 -7.81 -18.35 -4.40
CA GLU A 214 -9.27 -18.40 -4.48
C GLU A 214 -9.87 -19.44 -3.54
N GLN A 215 -9.28 -20.64 -3.46
CA GLN A 215 -9.71 -21.69 -2.54
C GLN A 215 -9.57 -21.25 -1.08
N LEU A 216 -8.46 -20.60 -0.73
CA LEU A 216 -8.23 -20.10 0.60
C LEU A 216 -9.20 -18.94 0.96
N ALA A 217 -9.50 -18.07 0.01
CA ALA A 217 -10.45 -16.97 0.19
C ALA A 217 -11.90 -17.46 0.43
N ALA A 218 -12.23 -18.67 -0.05
CA ALA A 218 -13.51 -19.31 0.27
C ALA A 218 -13.58 -19.82 1.73
N LEU A 219 -12.42 -19.99 2.41
CA LEU A 219 -12.35 -20.44 3.81
C LEU A 219 -12.32 -19.27 4.81
N GLY A 220 -11.86 -18.10 4.41
CA GLY A 220 -11.74 -16.94 5.27
C GLY A 220 -11.14 -15.72 4.58
N PRO A 221 -10.87 -14.62 5.31
CA PRO A 221 -10.45 -13.36 4.73
C PRO A 221 -9.02 -13.41 4.19
N VAL A 222 -8.86 -13.24 2.89
CA VAL A 222 -7.59 -13.13 2.18
C VAL A 222 -7.47 -11.75 1.55
N ALA A 223 -6.27 -11.13 1.67
CA ALA A 223 -5.90 -9.94 0.94
C ALA A 223 -4.82 -10.24 -0.11
N LEU A 224 -4.97 -9.72 -1.31
CA LEU A 224 -3.91 -9.75 -2.33
C LEU A 224 -3.04 -8.49 -2.22
N ASP A 225 -1.73 -8.66 -2.38
CA ASP A 225 -0.73 -7.60 -2.50
C ASP A 225 0.10 -7.79 -3.80
N GLU A 226 1.13 -8.62 -3.80
CA GLU A 226 2.01 -8.84 -4.94
C GLU A 226 1.26 -9.39 -6.17
N SER A 227 0.19 -10.15 -5.95
CA SER A 227 -0.69 -10.62 -7.03
C SER A 227 -1.32 -9.46 -7.80
N LEU A 228 -1.65 -8.34 -7.15
CA LEU A 228 -2.24 -7.17 -7.81
C LEU A 228 -1.23 -6.40 -8.68
N ASP A 229 0.07 -6.50 -8.35
CA ASP A 229 1.13 -5.89 -9.13
C ASP A 229 1.44 -6.71 -10.39
N GLN A 230 1.46 -8.06 -10.28
CA GLN A 230 1.75 -8.95 -11.40
C GLN A 230 0.54 -9.23 -12.29
N HIS A 231 -0.66 -9.17 -11.73
CA HIS A 231 -1.95 -9.43 -12.38
C HIS A 231 -2.92 -8.26 -12.13
N PRO A 232 -2.74 -7.11 -12.82
CA PRO A 232 -3.55 -5.91 -12.58
C PRO A 232 -5.06 -6.11 -12.80
N GLU A 233 -5.45 -7.09 -13.60
CA GLU A 233 -6.85 -7.47 -13.82
C GLU A 233 -7.55 -7.93 -12.55
N LEU A 234 -6.81 -8.52 -11.59
CA LEU A 234 -7.34 -8.92 -10.28
C LEU A 234 -7.87 -7.75 -9.47
N ARG A 235 -7.41 -6.53 -9.73
CA ARG A 235 -7.94 -5.31 -9.09
C ARG A 235 -9.44 -5.10 -9.35
N ARG A 236 -9.97 -5.70 -10.43
CA ARG A 236 -11.39 -5.63 -10.80
C ARG A 236 -12.16 -6.90 -10.49
N SER A 237 -11.50 -8.07 -10.57
CA SER A 237 -12.14 -9.37 -10.44
C SER A 237 -12.04 -9.99 -9.04
N TRP A 238 -11.03 -9.62 -8.25
CA TRP A 238 -10.87 -10.13 -6.90
C TRP A 238 -11.93 -9.54 -5.94
N SER A 239 -12.73 -10.41 -5.34
CA SER A 239 -13.82 -10.03 -4.42
C SER A 239 -13.37 -9.90 -2.96
N GLY A 240 -12.17 -10.40 -2.60
CA GLY A 240 -11.59 -10.28 -1.27
C GLY A 240 -10.90 -8.92 -1.02
N TRP A 241 -10.13 -8.85 0.05
CA TRP A 241 -9.37 -7.63 0.38
C TRP A 241 -8.24 -7.38 -0.61
N GLN A 242 -7.90 -6.12 -0.80
CA GLN A 242 -6.83 -5.68 -1.71
C GLN A 242 -5.92 -4.69 -0.99
N VAL A 243 -4.62 -4.97 -0.99
CA VAL A 243 -3.60 -4.02 -0.54
C VAL A 243 -3.16 -3.21 -1.75
N ARG A 244 -3.73 -2.00 -1.89
CA ARG A 244 -3.52 -1.12 -3.05
C ARG A 244 -2.45 -0.06 -2.75
N ARG A 245 -1.69 0.27 -3.78
CA ARG A 245 -0.68 1.33 -3.77
C ARG A 245 -0.96 2.34 -4.88
N PRO A 246 -2.03 3.18 -4.77
CA PRO A 246 -2.48 4.03 -5.89
C PRO A 246 -1.38 4.92 -6.47
N ALA A 247 -0.42 5.34 -5.66
CA ALA A 247 0.71 6.15 -6.12
C ALA A 247 1.76 5.38 -6.95
N LEU A 248 1.63 4.06 -7.09
CA LEU A 248 2.56 3.19 -7.82
C LEU A 248 1.87 2.41 -8.95
N GLU A 249 0.54 2.37 -8.97
CA GLU A 249 -0.30 1.57 -9.87
C GLU A 249 -0.66 2.29 -11.16
#